data_4ebe10d25240a1a93c8f2377881fa144
#
_entry.id   4ebe10d25240a1a93c8f2377881fa144
#
_cell.length_a   1.000
_cell.length_b   1.000
_cell.length_c   1.000
_cell.angle_alpha   90.00
_cell.angle_beta   90.00
_cell.angle_gamma   90.00
#
_symmetry.space_group_name_H-M   'P 1'
#
loop_
_entity.id
_entity.type
_entity.pdbx_description
1 polymer ?
#
loop_
_entity_poly.entity_id
_entity_poly.type
_entity_poly.pdbx_seq_one_letter_code
_entity_poly.pdbx_strand_id
1 'polypeptide(L)'
;MKIIAFNGSPRGPRSNTHAIVAPFLEGAQTAGAETENVFLAGHDIRHCRGCYVCWIKTPGRCIIEDDMAGLLGKMAAADVIVFATPLYVDNVSGIMKQFLDRLIPAADPHFHKDENGECKHIPREGMLASKRFVIISNCGFAEVSHFQVLRLYFRRMARNISCRVVGEIYRTEGELFPLKMPGLSPILDAYRDRVRAAGRELVETGAISEETSARLEEPLIPEALYIGGANRWWDKNIAECGA
;
A
#
# COMPACT_ATOMS: atom_id res chain seq x y z
N MET A 1 18.83 -5.40 3.40
CA MET A 1 17.71 -4.71 2.70
C MET A 1 16.80 -4.13 3.76
N LYS A 2 16.44 -2.85 3.63
CA LYS A 2 15.49 -2.19 4.54
C LYS A 2 14.15 -1.97 3.83
N ILE A 3 13.07 -2.51 4.41
CA ILE A 3 11.70 -2.47 3.87
C ILE A 3 10.83 -1.71 4.86
N ILE A 4 10.22 -0.61 4.40
CA ILE A 4 9.32 0.18 5.24
C ILE A 4 7.93 0.20 4.60
N ALA A 5 6.94 -0.27 5.36
CA ALA A 5 5.54 -0.20 4.97
C ALA A 5 4.88 1.06 5.53
N PHE A 6 4.26 1.86 4.67
CA PHE A 6 3.40 2.97 5.03
C PHE A 6 1.95 2.50 4.91
N ASN A 7 1.32 2.27 6.06
CA ASN A 7 -0.02 1.71 6.15
C ASN A 7 -1.05 2.83 6.30
N GLY A 8 -1.81 3.08 5.26
CA GLY A 8 -2.85 4.13 5.18
C GLY A 8 -4.24 3.69 5.65
N SER A 9 -4.36 2.55 6.34
CA SER A 9 -5.67 2.18 6.88
C SER A 9 -6.03 3.02 8.10
N PRO A 10 -7.23 3.63 8.16
CA PRO A 10 -7.67 4.39 9.32
C PRO A 10 -7.86 3.53 10.58
N ARG A 11 -8.00 2.20 10.43
CA ARG A 11 -8.14 1.25 11.55
C ARG A 11 -6.79 0.84 12.16
N GLY A 12 -5.66 1.31 11.60
CA GLY A 12 -4.30 1.04 12.10
C GLY A 12 -4.02 -0.46 12.26
N PRO A 13 -3.48 -0.91 13.42
CA PRO A 13 -3.13 -2.31 13.66
C PRO A 13 -4.33 -3.29 13.62
N ARG A 14 -5.56 -2.81 13.73
CA ARG A 14 -6.78 -3.65 13.69
C ARG A 14 -7.35 -3.78 12.28
N SER A 15 -6.63 -3.32 11.27
CA SER A 15 -7.13 -3.30 9.89
C SER A 15 -6.90 -4.61 9.15
N ASN A 16 -7.77 -4.89 8.18
CA ASN A 16 -7.59 -5.98 7.23
C ASN A 16 -6.31 -5.77 6.39
N THR A 17 -5.95 -4.51 6.11
CA THR A 17 -4.69 -4.16 5.46
C THR A 17 -3.49 -4.62 6.27
N HIS A 18 -3.50 -4.39 7.60
CA HIS A 18 -2.42 -4.87 8.47
C HIS A 18 -2.35 -6.40 8.55
N ALA A 19 -3.49 -7.09 8.48
CA ALA A 19 -3.54 -8.54 8.45
C ALA A 19 -2.80 -9.17 7.25
N ILE A 20 -2.52 -8.37 6.20
CA ILE A 20 -1.72 -8.75 5.03
C ILE A 20 -0.29 -8.23 5.16
N VAL A 21 -0.12 -6.99 5.61
CA VAL A 21 1.22 -6.38 5.76
C VAL A 21 2.08 -7.11 6.78
N ALA A 22 1.49 -7.53 7.91
CA ALA A 22 2.26 -8.20 8.97
C ALA A 22 2.94 -9.49 8.49
N PRO A 23 2.24 -10.48 7.91
CA PRO A 23 2.89 -11.70 7.42
C PRO A 23 3.86 -11.42 6.26
N PHE A 24 3.62 -10.40 5.41
CA PHE A 24 4.57 -10.00 4.39
C PHE A 24 5.91 -9.56 5.00
N LEU A 25 5.86 -8.66 5.98
CA LEU A 25 7.06 -8.17 6.66
C LEU A 25 7.75 -9.27 7.49
N GLU A 26 6.99 -10.16 8.15
CA GLU A 26 7.53 -11.35 8.82
C GLU A 26 8.32 -12.24 7.84
N GLY A 27 7.77 -12.51 6.66
CA GLY A 27 8.44 -13.27 5.62
C GLY A 27 9.73 -12.60 5.15
N ALA A 28 9.73 -11.30 4.95
CA ALA A 28 10.92 -10.53 4.59
C ALA A 28 11.99 -10.56 5.70
N GLN A 29 11.58 -10.47 6.96
CA GLN A 29 12.50 -10.58 8.11
C GLN A 29 13.17 -11.95 8.18
N THR A 30 12.45 -13.03 7.91
CA THR A 30 13.04 -14.38 7.91
C THR A 30 14.09 -14.56 6.82
N ALA A 31 14.04 -13.76 5.76
CA ALA A 31 15.04 -13.69 4.69
C ALA A 31 16.14 -12.65 4.94
N GLY A 32 16.19 -12.06 6.14
CA GLY A 32 17.26 -11.14 6.57
C GLY A 32 17.04 -9.66 6.27
N ALA A 33 15.81 -9.23 5.94
CA ALA A 33 15.50 -7.81 5.80
C ALA A 33 15.23 -7.14 7.16
N GLU A 34 15.63 -5.87 7.29
CA GLU A 34 15.15 -4.96 8.33
C GLU A 34 13.78 -4.44 7.88
N THR A 35 12.76 -4.57 8.73
CA THR A 35 11.40 -4.14 8.37
C THR A 35 10.79 -3.20 9.39
N GLU A 36 9.97 -2.26 8.90
CA GLU A 36 9.18 -1.36 9.74
C GLU A 36 7.77 -1.21 9.15
N ASN A 37 6.75 -1.15 10.02
CA ASN A 37 5.38 -0.82 9.62
C ASN A 37 4.95 0.49 10.26
N VAL A 38 4.79 1.54 9.46
CA VAL A 38 4.39 2.88 9.86
C VAL A 38 2.89 3.04 9.63
N PHE A 39 2.12 3.18 10.70
CA PHE A 39 0.67 3.42 10.61
C PHE A 39 0.40 4.91 10.42
N LEU A 40 0.07 5.34 9.22
CA LEU A 40 -0.15 6.76 8.90
C LEU A 40 -1.28 7.40 9.72
N ALA A 41 -2.24 6.60 10.20
CA ALA A 41 -3.31 7.07 11.07
C ALA A 41 -2.84 7.58 12.44
N GLY A 42 -1.62 7.24 12.84
CA GLY A 42 -1.00 7.70 14.09
C GLY A 42 -0.13 8.96 13.94
N HIS A 43 -0.10 9.57 12.75
CA HIS A 43 0.75 10.71 12.44
C HIS A 43 -0.08 11.96 12.09
N ASP A 44 0.40 13.14 12.53
CA ASP A 44 -0.12 14.43 12.06
C ASP A 44 0.46 14.69 10.65
N ILE A 45 -0.37 14.50 9.63
CA ILE A 45 -0.04 14.80 8.25
C ILE A 45 -1.04 15.80 7.73
N ARG A 46 -0.67 17.07 7.60
CA ARG A 46 -1.57 18.11 7.08
C ARG A 46 -1.63 18.10 5.56
N HIS A 47 -2.72 18.62 5.00
CA HIS A 47 -2.92 18.68 3.56
C HIS A 47 -1.86 19.53 2.85
N CYS A 48 -1.41 19.07 1.69
CA CYS A 48 -0.59 19.86 0.80
C CYS A 48 -1.36 21.11 0.36
N ARG A 49 -0.72 22.31 0.47
CA ARG A 49 -1.33 23.60 0.07
C ARG A 49 -1.07 23.95 -1.39
N GLY A 50 -0.30 23.14 -2.14
CA GLY A 50 0.10 23.47 -3.51
C GLY A 50 0.94 24.76 -3.63
N CYS A 51 1.60 25.17 -2.58
CA CYS A 51 2.31 26.47 -2.52
C CYS A 51 3.69 26.48 -3.19
N TYR A 52 4.22 25.34 -3.56
CA TYR A 52 5.53 25.11 -4.18
C TYR A 52 6.74 25.72 -3.44
N VAL A 53 6.61 26.12 -2.18
CA VAL A 53 7.72 26.64 -1.38
C VAL A 53 8.84 25.61 -1.28
N CYS A 54 8.50 24.31 -1.18
CA CYS A 54 9.44 23.20 -1.16
C CYS A 54 10.21 22.97 -2.48
N TRP A 55 9.89 23.73 -3.53
CA TRP A 55 10.63 23.78 -4.79
C TRP A 55 11.41 25.10 -4.93
N ILE A 56 10.85 26.22 -4.47
CA ILE A 56 11.34 27.58 -4.76
C ILE A 56 12.20 28.12 -3.63
N LYS A 57 11.71 28.11 -2.38
CA LYS A 57 12.37 28.76 -1.24
C LYS A 57 13.16 27.81 -0.34
N THR A 58 12.62 26.60 -0.16
CA THR A 58 13.23 25.57 0.70
C THR A 58 13.33 24.24 -0.06
N PRO A 59 14.16 24.13 -1.12
CA PRO A 59 14.23 22.95 -1.97
C PRO A 59 14.38 21.65 -1.18
N GLY A 60 13.45 20.70 -1.43
CA GLY A 60 13.43 19.42 -0.73
C GLY A 60 12.78 19.42 0.66
N ARG A 61 12.34 20.59 1.17
CA ARG A 61 11.75 20.70 2.52
C ARG A 61 10.41 21.43 2.47
N CYS A 62 9.37 20.79 3.01
CA CYS A 62 8.06 21.43 3.18
C CYS A 62 8.08 22.45 4.32
N ILE A 63 7.32 23.55 4.17
CA ILE A 63 7.16 24.57 5.20
C ILE A 63 6.10 24.20 6.26
N ILE A 64 5.33 23.14 6.02
CA ILE A 64 4.33 22.67 6.97
C ILE A 64 5.07 21.86 8.05
N GLU A 65 4.99 22.32 9.28
CA GLU A 65 5.60 21.67 10.44
C GLU A 65 4.64 20.59 10.96
N ASP A 66 4.88 19.35 10.59
CA ASP A 66 4.14 18.16 10.97
C ASP A 66 5.05 16.91 10.84
N ASP A 67 4.51 15.71 10.99
CA ASP A 67 5.30 14.46 10.98
C ASP A 67 5.88 14.12 9.59
N MET A 68 5.45 14.82 8.53
CA MET A 68 5.82 14.46 7.16
C MET A 68 7.33 14.51 6.90
N ALA A 69 8.07 15.41 7.56
CA ALA A 69 9.52 15.48 7.42
C ALA A 69 10.21 14.19 7.88
N GLY A 70 9.78 13.64 9.03
CA GLY A 70 10.26 12.35 9.54
C GLY A 70 9.87 11.18 8.65
N LEU A 71 8.65 11.19 8.12
CA LEU A 71 8.15 10.15 7.20
C LEU A 71 8.92 10.14 5.88
N LEU A 72 9.24 11.31 5.31
CA LEU A 72 10.11 11.43 4.14
C LEU A 72 11.52 10.91 4.41
N GLY A 73 12.07 11.19 5.60
CA GLY A 73 13.36 10.63 6.03
C GLY A 73 13.34 9.10 6.08
N LYS A 74 12.27 8.49 6.61
CA LYS A 74 12.08 7.03 6.59
C LYS A 74 11.99 6.48 5.15
N MET A 75 11.26 7.15 4.25
CA MET A 75 11.17 6.75 2.84
C MET A 75 12.54 6.80 2.17
N ALA A 76 13.33 7.86 2.41
CA ALA A 76 14.67 8.00 1.86
C ALA A 76 15.62 6.90 2.34
N ALA A 77 15.49 6.46 3.60
CA ALA A 77 16.30 5.40 4.19
C ALA A 77 15.92 3.97 3.74
N ALA A 78 14.73 3.79 3.15
CA ALA A 78 14.27 2.47 2.72
C ALA A 78 14.87 2.06 1.37
N ASP A 79 15.17 0.77 1.20
CA ASP A 79 15.45 0.16 -0.11
C ASP A 79 14.17 -0.18 -0.86
N VAL A 80 13.16 -0.62 -0.11
CA VAL A 80 11.83 -0.94 -0.61
C VAL A 80 10.78 -0.21 0.22
N ILE A 81 9.87 0.47 -0.46
CA ILE A 81 8.73 1.16 0.13
C ILE A 81 7.47 0.36 -0.16
N VAL A 82 6.77 -0.04 0.88
CA VAL A 82 5.47 -0.71 0.75
C VAL A 82 4.36 0.33 0.96
N PHE A 83 3.56 0.58 -0.06
CA PHE A 83 2.32 1.35 0.08
C PHE A 83 1.17 0.40 0.37
N ALA A 84 0.66 0.45 1.60
CA ALA A 84 -0.41 -0.43 2.05
C ALA A 84 -1.68 0.37 2.34
N THR A 85 -2.77 0.08 1.63
CA THR A 85 -4.01 0.87 1.70
C THR A 85 -5.25 0.01 1.50
N PRO A 86 -6.36 0.22 2.23
CA PRO A 86 -7.63 -0.32 1.79
C PRO A 86 -8.06 0.37 0.50
N LEU A 87 -8.82 -0.33 -0.33
CA LEU A 87 -9.49 0.27 -1.49
C LEU A 87 -10.74 1.00 -1.01
N TYR A 88 -10.76 2.31 -1.12
CA TYR A 88 -11.91 3.16 -0.79
C TYR A 88 -12.33 3.98 -2.01
N VAL A 89 -13.57 3.81 -2.45
CA VAL A 89 -14.10 4.52 -3.63
C VAL A 89 -13.12 4.38 -4.82
N ASP A 90 -12.77 3.13 -5.13
CA ASP A 90 -11.88 2.71 -6.23
C ASP A 90 -10.46 3.33 -6.21
N ASN A 91 -10.01 3.85 -5.07
CA ASN A 91 -8.70 4.47 -4.93
C ASN A 91 -8.07 4.18 -3.55
N VAL A 92 -6.92 4.79 -3.28
CA VAL A 92 -6.29 4.76 -1.96
C VAL A 92 -7.17 5.44 -0.91
N SER A 93 -7.00 5.09 0.36
CA SER A 93 -7.66 5.78 1.46
C SER A 93 -7.28 7.28 1.50
N GLY A 94 -8.15 8.12 2.07
CA GLY A 94 -7.87 9.55 2.24
C GLY A 94 -6.56 9.81 3.00
N ILE A 95 -6.24 9.02 4.02
CA ILE A 95 -4.97 9.12 4.78
C ILE A 95 -3.77 8.83 3.86
N MET A 96 -3.84 7.78 3.05
CA MET A 96 -2.77 7.48 2.09
C MET A 96 -2.64 8.57 1.04
N LYS A 97 -3.75 9.09 0.51
CA LYS A 97 -3.72 10.17 -0.48
C LYS A 97 -3.11 11.44 0.09
N GLN A 98 -3.46 11.80 1.31
CA GLN A 98 -2.88 12.94 2.02
C GLN A 98 -1.36 12.81 2.19
N PHE A 99 -0.87 11.62 2.55
CA PHE A 99 0.55 11.31 2.61
C PHE A 99 1.23 11.42 1.24
N LEU A 100 0.63 10.85 0.18
CA LEU A 100 1.19 10.88 -1.17
C LEU A 100 1.25 12.29 -1.77
N ASP A 101 0.26 13.15 -1.49
CA ASP A 101 0.27 14.56 -1.93
C ASP A 101 1.40 15.38 -1.31
N ARG A 102 1.98 14.93 -0.21
CA ARG A 102 3.10 15.54 0.48
C ARG A 102 4.48 15.06 -0.01
N LEU A 103 4.53 14.25 -1.09
CA LEU A 103 5.79 13.80 -1.70
C LEU A 103 6.40 14.82 -2.68
N ILE A 104 5.76 15.95 -2.95
CA ILE A 104 6.26 17.01 -3.85
C ILE A 104 7.71 17.42 -3.55
N PRO A 105 8.19 17.55 -2.28
CA PRO A 105 9.58 17.88 -1.98
C PRO A 105 10.61 16.88 -2.54
N ALA A 106 10.21 15.65 -2.83
CA ALA A 106 11.10 14.60 -3.31
C ALA A 106 11.52 14.76 -4.78
N ALA A 107 10.91 15.70 -5.50
CA ALA A 107 11.23 16.03 -6.88
C ALA A 107 11.75 17.46 -7.02
N ASP A 108 12.56 17.69 -8.04
CA ASP A 108 12.91 19.03 -8.51
C ASP A 108 11.83 19.55 -9.48
N PRO A 109 11.55 20.85 -9.54
CA PRO A 109 10.51 21.39 -10.40
C PRO A 109 10.80 21.29 -11.91
N HIS A 110 12.05 21.12 -12.31
CA HIS A 110 12.41 21.07 -13.71
C HIS A 110 11.92 19.80 -14.40
N PHE A 111 11.59 19.95 -15.68
CA PHE A 111 11.11 18.85 -16.50
C PHE A 111 12.22 18.27 -17.37
N HIS A 112 12.14 16.96 -17.60
CA HIS A 112 12.81 16.31 -18.71
C HIS A 112 11.82 15.37 -19.41
N LYS A 113 12.08 15.03 -20.66
CA LYS A 113 11.33 14.00 -21.36
C LYS A 113 11.97 12.64 -21.09
N ASP A 114 11.13 11.65 -20.81
CA ASP A 114 11.57 10.27 -20.74
C ASP A 114 11.63 9.61 -22.12
N GLU A 115 11.97 8.33 -22.14
CA GLU A 115 12.08 7.51 -23.36
C GLU A 115 10.79 7.43 -24.19
N ASN A 116 9.62 7.65 -23.56
CA ASN A 116 8.32 7.67 -24.22
C ASN A 116 7.90 9.08 -24.66
N GLY A 117 8.77 10.08 -24.51
CA GLY A 117 8.49 11.47 -24.87
C GLY A 117 7.57 12.21 -23.91
N GLU A 118 7.23 11.63 -22.73
CA GLU A 118 6.43 12.30 -21.71
C GLU A 118 7.31 13.09 -20.73
N CYS A 119 6.82 14.27 -20.33
CA CYS A 119 7.47 15.07 -19.30
C CYS A 119 7.31 14.42 -17.93
N LYS A 120 8.38 14.45 -17.15
CA LYS A 120 8.40 14.14 -15.72
C LYS A 120 9.38 15.05 -14.99
N HIS A 121 9.20 15.14 -13.67
CA HIS A 121 10.12 15.89 -12.82
C HIS A 121 11.44 15.13 -12.61
N ILE A 122 12.51 15.87 -12.39
CA ILE A 122 13.80 15.29 -12.04
C ILE A 122 13.72 14.83 -10.58
N PRO A 123 14.01 13.56 -10.28
CA PRO A 123 14.06 13.10 -8.90
C PRO A 123 15.15 13.83 -8.12
N ARG A 124 14.85 14.27 -6.90
CA ARG A 124 15.84 14.86 -6.03
C ARG A 124 16.76 13.77 -5.46
N GLU A 125 18.08 14.00 -5.55
CA GLU A 125 19.07 13.05 -5.05
C GLU A 125 18.88 12.75 -3.55
N GLY A 126 19.12 11.49 -3.17
CA GLY A 126 19.00 11.04 -1.77
C GLY A 126 17.57 10.89 -1.26
N MET A 127 16.55 11.11 -2.09
CA MET A 127 15.13 10.96 -1.67
C MET A 127 14.49 9.68 -2.22
N LEU A 128 13.75 9.77 -3.31
CA LEU A 128 12.95 8.63 -3.80
C LEU A 128 13.50 7.99 -5.08
N ALA A 129 14.46 8.59 -5.74
CA ALA A 129 15.00 8.08 -7.02
C ALA A 129 15.43 6.61 -6.91
N SER A 130 15.03 5.82 -7.90
CA SER A 130 15.38 4.39 -8.03
C SER A 130 14.89 3.48 -6.90
N LYS A 131 14.01 3.93 -6.01
CA LYS A 131 13.39 3.09 -5.00
C LYS A 131 12.50 2.03 -5.64
N ARG A 132 12.33 0.92 -4.94
CA ARG A 132 11.42 -0.17 -5.33
C ARG A 132 10.14 -0.05 -4.52
N PHE A 133 9.01 -0.23 -5.19
CA PHE A 133 7.69 -0.18 -4.56
C PHE A 133 7.04 -1.55 -4.53
N VAL A 134 6.46 -1.88 -3.41
CA VAL A 134 5.48 -2.97 -3.28
C VAL A 134 4.14 -2.34 -2.92
N ILE A 135 3.08 -2.81 -3.56
CA ILE A 135 1.72 -2.33 -3.32
C ILE A 135 0.93 -3.44 -2.63
N ILE A 136 0.34 -3.12 -1.49
CA ILE A 136 -0.55 -4.04 -0.77
C ILE A 136 -1.90 -3.35 -0.60
N SER A 137 -2.95 -3.94 -1.16
CA SER A 137 -4.30 -3.41 -0.99
C SER A 137 -5.33 -4.52 -0.75
N ASN A 138 -6.42 -4.16 -0.09
CA ASN A 138 -7.55 -5.05 0.14
C ASN A 138 -8.87 -4.31 -0.03
N CYS A 139 -9.91 -5.06 -0.40
CA CYS A 139 -11.29 -4.57 -0.49
C CYS A 139 -12.29 -5.58 0.05
N GLY A 140 -13.52 -5.13 0.20
CA GLY A 140 -14.67 -5.98 0.57
C GLY A 140 -15.41 -6.59 -0.62
N PHE A 141 -14.94 -6.40 -1.85
CA PHE A 141 -15.53 -7.02 -3.05
C PHE A 141 -14.99 -8.42 -3.27
N ALA A 142 -15.67 -9.20 -4.10
CA ALA A 142 -15.23 -10.55 -4.49
C ALA A 142 -14.26 -10.51 -5.68
N GLU A 143 -14.38 -9.53 -6.57
CA GLU A 143 -13.69 -9.49 -7.85
C GLU A 143 -12.39 -8.64 -7.79
N VAL A 144 -11.33 -9.18 -8.34
CA VAL A 144 -10.01 -8.50 -8.44
C VAL A 144 -10.05 -7.28 -9.38
N SER A 145 -11.00 -7.23 -10.30
CA SER A 145 -11.15 -6.12 -11.25
C SER A 145 -11.32 -4.74 -10.58
N HIS A 146 -11.81 -4.68 -9.35
CA HIS A 146 -11.91 -3.45 -8.58
C HIS A 146 -10.55 -2.76 -8.33
N PHE A 147 -9.44 -3.50 -8.41
CA PHE A 147 -8.11 -2.93 -8.23
C PHE A 147 -7.48 -2.34 -9.51
N GLN A 148 -8.12 -2.44 -10.68
CA GLN A 148 -7.52 -2.01 -11.94
C GLN A 148 -7.08 -0.54 -11.96
N VAL A 149 -7.88 0.36 -11.37
CA VAL A 149 -7.53 1.79 -11.26
C VAL A 149 -6.35 2.00 -10.33
N LEU A 150 -6.32 1.28 -9.20
CA LEU A 150 -5.24 1.37 -8.21
C LEU A 150 -3.91 0.84 -8.78
N ARG A 151 -3.93 -0.24 -9.56
CA ARG A 151 -2.76 -0.74 -10.29
C ARG A 151 -2.19 0.32 -11.23
N LEU A 152 -3.03 0.91 -12.05
CA LEU A 152 -2.63 1.97 -12.99
C LEU A 152 -2.07 3.18 -12.22
N TYR A 153 -2.73 3.59 -11.13
CA TYR A 153 -2.33 4.72 -10.30
C TYR A 153 -0.90 4.55 -9.76
N PHE A 154 -0.58 3.44 -9.10
CA PHE A 154 0.75 3.23 -8.53
C PHE A 154 1.84 3.02 -9.58
N ARG A 155 1.55 2.32 -10.68
CA ARG A 155 2.49 2.17 -11.80
C ARG A 155 2.80 3.53 -12.44
N ARG A 156 1.78 4.39 -12.63
CA ARG A 156 1.96 5.75 -13.14
C ARG A 156 2.74 6.62 -12.17
N MET A 157 2.43 6.56 -10.88
CA MET A 157 3.15 7.27 -9.84
C MET A 157 4.63 6.86 -9.81
N ALA A 158 4.92 5.56 -9.75
CA ALA A 158 6.28 5.05 -9.73
C ALA A 158 7.10 5.54 -10.93
N ARG A 159 6.52 5.47 -12.14
CA ARG A 159 7.15 5.98 -13.37
C ARG A 159 7.49 7.47 -13.24
N ASN A 160 6.55 8.30 -12.79
CA ASN A 160 6.74 9.75 -12.70
C ASN A 160 7.84 10.18 -11.74
N ILE A 161 8.09 9.40 -10.69
CA ILE A 161 9.14 9.66 -9.69
C ILE A 161 10.38 8.78 -9.86
N SER A 162 10.52 8.15 -11.03
CA SER A 162 11.67 7.30 -11.38
C SER A 162 11.91 6.12 -10.42
N CYS A 163 10.81 5.51 -9.95
CA CYS A 163 10.79 4.30 -9.15
C CYS A 163 10.21 3.12 -9.95
N ARG A 164 10.26 1.92 -9.39
CA ARG A 164 9.70 0.72 -10.02
C ARG A 164 8.79 -0.02 -9.05
N VAL A 165 7.64 -0.47 -9.53
CA VAL A 165 6.81 -1.44 -8.80
C VAL A 165 7.42 -2.81 -9.01
N VAL A 166 7.83 -3.46 -7.93
CA VAL A 166 8.49 -4.78 -7.91
C VAL A 166 7.62 -5.87 -7.26
N GLY A 167 6.41 -5.54 -6.86
CA GLY A 167 5.45 -6.49 -6.31
C GLY A 167 4.10 -5.85 -6.07
N GLU A 168 3.05 -6.61 -6.28
CA GLU A 168 1.67 -6.19 -6.09
C GLU A 168 0.90 -7.31 -5.39
N ILE A 169 0.23 -7.00 -4.29
CA ILE A 169 -0.63 -7.92 -3.53
C ILE A 169 -2.00 -7.26 -3.38
N TYR A 170 -2.97 -7.77 -4.11
CA TYR A 170 -4.34 -7.29 -4.08
C TYR A 170 -5.25 -8.38 -3.54
N ARG A 171 -5.94 -8.09 -2.42
CA ARG A 171 -6.79 -9.06 -1.75
C ARG A 171 -8.25 -8.62 -1.73
N THR A 172 -9.07 -9.33 -2.46
CA THR A 172 -10.53 -9.29 -2.34
C THR A 172 -10.99 -9.95 -1.02
N GLU A 173 -12.28 -9.93 -0.73
CA GLU A 173 -12.82 -10.62 0.44
C GLU A 173 -12.17 -10.23 1.78
N GLY A 174 -11.63 -9.00 1.86
CA GLY A 174 -10.88 -8.52 3.02
C GLY A 174 -11.65 -8.58 4.34
N GLU A 175 -12.97 -8.56 4.29
CA GLU A 175 -13.82 -8.64 5.48
C GLU A 175 -13.86 -10.05 6.11
N LEU A 176 -13.24 -11.06 5.48
CA LEU A 176 -13.06 -12.38 6.09
C LEU A 176 -12.01 -12.39 7.21
N PHE A 177 -11.01 -11.51 7.16
CA PHE A 177 -9.88 -11.52 8.11
C PHE A 177 -10.28 -11.40 9.59
N PRO A 178 -11.25 -10.55 10.00
CA PRO A 178 -11.66 -10.43 11.39
C PRO A 178 -12.63 -11.51 11.85
N LEU A 179 -13.17 -12.33 10.94
CA LEU A 179 -14.21 -13.29 11.28
C LEU A 179 -13.64 -14.53 12.00
N LYS A 180 -14.31 -14.93 13.06
CA LYS A 180 -14.02 -16.16 13.81
C LYS A 180 -15.08 -17.21 13.45
N MET A 181 -14.91 -17.85 12.29
CA MET A 181 -15.86 -18.89 11.81
C MET A 181 -15.15 -20.24 11.73
N PRO A 182 -15.86 -21.35 12.10
CA PRO A 182 -15.34 -22.69 11.88
C PRO A 182 -14.94 -22.91 10.42
N GLY A 183 -13.77 -23.51 10.18
CA GLY A 183 -13.25 -23.79 8.84
C GLY A 183 -12.58 -22.62 8.11
N LEU A 184 -12.77 -21.37 8.55
CA LEU A 184 -12.14 -20.21 7.91
C LEU A 184 -10.66 -20.05 8.32
N SER A 185 -10.31 -20.34 9.58
CA SER A 185 -8.94 -20.16 10.09
C SER A 185 -7.89 -20.88 9.24
N PRO A 186 -8.02 -22.15 8.86
CA PRO A 186 -7.03 -22.83 8.02
C PRO A 186 -6.85 -22.17 6.66
N ILE A 187 -7.92 -21.63 6.07
CA ILE A 187 -7.88 -20.91 4.77
C ILE A 187 -7.07 -19.61 4.91
N LEU A 188 -7.37 -18.84 5.96
CA LEU A 188 -6.66 -17.60 6.23
C LEU A 188 -5.19 -17.83 6.62
N ASP A 189 -4.89 -18.91 7.35
CA ASP A 189 -3.52 -19.26 7.71
C ASP A 189 -2.71 -19.68 6.47
N ALA A 190 -3.29 -20.50 5.60
CA ALA A 190 -2.67 -20.85 4.32
C ALA A 190 -2.43 -19.61 3.44
N TYR A 191 -3.36 -18.65 3.43
CA TYR A 191 -3.15 -17.37 2.74
C TYR A 191 -2.02 -16.56 3.36
N ARG A 192 -1.95 -16.44 4.70
CA ARG A 192 -0.87 -15.75 5.40
C ARG A 192 0.50 -16.38 5.09
N ASP A 193 0.57 -17.71 4.98
CA ASP A 193 1.80 -18.41 4.61
C ASP A 193 2.25 -18.07 3.19
N ARG A 194 1.32 -17.94 2.23
CA ARG A 194 1.61 -17.45 0.87
C ARG A 194 2.12 -16.01 0.91
N VAL A 195 1.55 -15.14 1.74
CA VAL A 195 2.00 -13.76 1.91
C VAL A 195 3.40 -13.69 2.53
N ARG A 196 3.72 -14.57 3.51
CA ARG A 196 5.09 -14.72 4.04
C ARG A 196 6.06 -15.16 2.94
N ALA A 197 5.66 -16.11 2.10
CA ALA A 197 6.47 -16.56 0.98
C ALA A 197 6.78 -15.40 0.00
N ALA A 198 5.80 -14.55 -0.31
CA ALA A 198 6.01 -13.36 -1.14
C ALA A 198 7.00 -12.35 -0.50
N GLY A 199 6.97 -12.19 0.82
CA GLY A 199 7.94 -11.37 1.54
C GLY A 199 9.36 -11.91 1.45
N ARG A 200 9.55 -13.22 1.57
CA ARG A 200 10.86 -13.88 1.36
C ARG A 200 11.32 -13.74 -0.08
N GLU A 201 10.45 -14.03 -1.06
CA GLU A 201 10.75 -13.93 -2.49
C GLU A 201 11.28 -12.54 -2.85
N LEU A 202 10.63 -11.47 -2.35
CA LEU A 202 11.11 -10.10 -2.56
C LEU A 202 12.55 -9.90 -2.10
N VAL A 203 12.94 -10.45 -0.96
CA VAL A 203 14.31 -10.29 -0.43
C VAL A 203 15.32 -11.11 -1.22
N GLU A 204 14.96 -12.33 -1.58
CA GLU A 204 15.83 -13.30 -2.27
C GLU A 204 16.05 -12.95 -3.74
N THR A 205 15.01 -12.45 -4.43
CA THR A 205 15.03 -12.23 -5.89
C THR A 205 14.99 -10.75 -6.28
N GLY A 206 14.60 -9.87 -5.37
CA GLY A 206 14.45 -8.44 -5.60
C GLY A 206 13.06 -8.01 -6.10
N ALA A 207 12.15 -8.94 -6.34
CA ALA A 207 10.78 -8.69 -6.79
C ALA A 207 9.83 -9.82 -6.33
N ILE A 208 8.52 -9.57 -6.38
CA ILE A 208 7.49 -10.60 -6.27
C ILE A 208 7.09 -10.97 -7.70
N SER A 209 7.13 -12.25 -8.03
CA SER A 209 6.78 -12.74 -9.37
C SER A 209 5.30 -12.55 -9.69
N GLU A 210 4.98 -12.51 -10.99
CA GLU A 210 3.59 -12.48 -11.44
C GLU A 210 2.82 -13.74 -11.01
N GLU A 211 3.50 -14.90 -10.97
CA GLU A 211 2.92 -16.14 -10.50
C GLU A 211 2.53 -16.06 -9.02
N THR A 212 3.42 -15.55 -8.18
CA THR A 212 3.14 -15.35 -6.74
C THR A 212 1.99 -14.35 -6.55
N SER A 213 2.00 -13.23 -7.28
CA SER A 213 0.93 -12.23 -7.24
C SER A 213 -0.42 -12.83 -7.65
N ALA A 214 -0.46 -13.60 -8.74
CA ALA A 214 -1.69 -14.26 -9.21
C ALA A 214 -2.24 -15.26 -8.18
N ARG A 215 -1.39 -16.06 -7.54
CA ARG A 215 -1.80 -16.99 -6.48
C ARG A 215 -2.35 -16.28 -5.23
N LEU A 216 -1.86 -15.08 -4.94
CA LEU A 216 -2.37 -14.26 -3.84
C LEU A 216 -3.71 -13.60 -4.15
N GLU A 217 -4.11 -13.54 -5.41
CA GLU A 217 -5.39 -13.01 -5.88
C GLU A 217 -6.50 -14.08 -5.96
N GLU A 218 -6.15 -15.37 -5.86
CA GLU A 218 -7.13 -16.46 -5.87
C GLU A 218 -8.19 -16.28 -4.77
N PRO A 219 -9.48 -16.48 -5.06
CA PRO A 219 -10.55 -16.40 -4.05
C PRO A 219 -10.26 -17.26 -2.83
N LEU A 220 -10.57 -16.78 -1.64
CA LEU A 220 -10.43 -17.53 -0.38
C LEU A 220 -11.57 -18.53 -0.20
N ILE A 221 -12.77 -18.14 -0.63
CA ILE A 221 -13.97 -18.97 -0.60
C ILE A 221 -14.76 -18.77 -1.90
N PRO A 222 -15.70 -19.65 -2.25
CA PRO A 222 -16.56 -19.47 -3.42
C PRO A 222 -17.31 -18.13 -3.36
N GLU A 223 -17.30 -17.39 -4.47
CA GLU A 223 -17.88 -16.04 -4.61
C GLU A 223 -19.33 -15.96 -4.11
N ALA A 224 -20.18 -16.90 -4.55
CA ALA A 224 -21.58 -16.93 -4.14
C ALA A 224 -21.75 -17.10 -2.60
N LEU A 225 -20.84 -17.84 -1.96
CA LEU A 225 -20.83 -18.00 -0.51
C LEU A 225 -20.41 -16.69 0.18
N TYR A 226 -19.40 -16.01 -0.35
CA TYR A 226 -18.94 -14.73 0.17
C TYR A 226 -20.03 -13.66 0.06
N ILE A 227 -20.59 -13.43 -1.14
CA ILE A 227 -21.62 -12.42 -1.38
C ILE A 227 -22.88 -12.70 -0.52
N GLY A 228 -23.34 -13.94 -0.52
CA GLY A 228 -24.50 -14.32 0.30
C GLY A 228 -24.27 -14.16 1.81
N GLY A 229 -23.03 -14.42 2.27
CA GLY A 229 -22.62 -14.18 3.67
C GLY A 229 -22.59 -12.70 4.03
N ALA A 230 -21.98 -11.88 3.17
CA ALA A 230 -21.88 -10.44 3.35
C ALA A 230 -23.25 -9.77 3.39
N ASN A 231 -24.15 -10.12 2.46
CA ASN A 231 -25.50 -9.55 2.42
C ASN A 231 -26.29 -9.90 3.68
N ARG A 232 -26.28 -11.16 4.13
CA ARG A 232 -26.94 -11.54 5.40
C ARG A 232 -26.38 -10.79 6.60
N TRP A 233 -25.06 -10.54 6.63
CA TRP A 233 -24.43 -9.77 7.69
C TRP A 233 -24.93 -8.31 7.69
N TRP A 234 -25.02 -7.69 6.51
CA TRP A 234 -25.53 -6.33 6.36
C TRP A 234 -27.01 -6.25 6.76
N ASP A 235 -27.86 -7.16 6.27
CA ASP A 235 -29.30 -7.19 6.59
C ASP A 235 -29.52 -7.26 8.10
N LYS A 236 -28.75 -8.12 8.79
CA LYS A 236 -28.81 -8.24 10.24
C LYS A 236 -28.41 -6.93 10.94
N ASN A 237 -27.28 -6.35 10.59
CA ASN A 237 -26.77 -5.15 11.27
C ASN A 237 -27.64 -3.91 10.98
N ILE A 238 -28.18 -3.78 9.78
CA ILE A 238 -29.12 -2.70 9.43
C ILE A 238 -30.41 -2.85 10.28
N ALA A 239 -30.95 -4.04 10.40
CA ALA A 239 -32.15 -4.27 11.21
C ALA A 239 -31.90 -3.96 12.70
N GLU A 240 -30.73 -4.31 13.25
CA GLU A 240 -30.37 -4.04 14.64
C GLU A 240 -30.12 -2.55 14.93
N CYS A 241 -29.67 -1.78 13.94
CA CYS A 241 -29.43 -0.32 14.09
C CYS A 241 -30.70 0.52 13.79
N GLY A 242 -31.69 -0.03 13.12
CA GLY A 242 -32.96 0.65 12.78
C GLY A 242 -34.07 0.47 13.81
N ALA A 243 -33.81 -0.25 14.89
CA ALA A 243 -34.70 -0.45 16.03
C ALA A 243 -34.21 0.37 17.23
#